data_5f1d6a4520c1525c172344fc6128a883
#
_entry.id   5f1d6a4520c1525c172344fc6128a883
#
_cell.length_a   1.000
_cell.length_b   1.000
_cell.length_c   1.000
_cell.angle_alpha   90.00
_cell.angle_beta   90.00
_cell.angle_gamma   90.00
#
_symmetry.space_group_name_H-M   'P 1'
#
loop_
_entity.id
_entity.type
_entity.pdbx_description
1 polymer ?
#
loop_
_entity_poly.entity_id
_entity_poly.type
_entity_poly.pdbx_seq_one_letter_code
_entity_poly.pdbx_strand_id
1 'polypeptide(L)'
;GRQTQVFAEALDASSTTLEERAGVIASCYVDCVLLQGREIPGVIAALSSSPELEALKRKYEAIFLDKCRAALAPFGQVSQAGLRAMLGAAEALSHAAASGEISREEAQQELLATILAMVSRSRS
;
A
#
# COMPACT_ATOMS: atom_id res chain seq x y z
N GLY A 1 7.88 -1.45 12.69
CA GLY A 1 7.63 -0.21 13.41
C GLY A 1 6.16 -0.05 13.77
N ARG A 2 5.84 1.08 14.34
CA ARG A 2 4.48 1.37 14.80
C ARG A 2 3.44 1.28 13.70
N GLN A 3 3.75 1.81 12.52
CA GLN A 3 2.83 1.78 11.38
C GLN A 3 2.60 0.35 10.90
N THR A 4 3.62 -0.48 10.91
CA THR A 4 3.49 -1.88 10.53
C THR A 4 2.58 -2.62 11.52
N GLN A 5 2.69 -2.32 12.80
CA GLN A 5 1.86 -2.93 13.83
C GLN A 5 0.39 -2.52 13.66
N VAL A 6 0.13 -1.25 13.41
CA VAL A 6 -1.22 -0.74 13.20
C VAL A 6 -1.86 -1.40 11.97
N PHE A 7 -1.08 -1.53 10.89
CA PHE A 7 -1.54 -2.20 9.67
C PHE A 7 -1.92 -3.66 9.94
N ALA A 8 -1.06 -4.39 10.65
CA ALA A 8 -1.31 -5.79 10.98
C ALA A 8 -2.56 -5.95 11.86
N GLU A 9 -2.73 -5.07 12.84
CA GLU A 9 -3.92 -5.08 13.71
C GLU A 9 -5.18 -4.81 12.93
N ALA A 10 -5.13 -3.86 11.99
CA ALA A 10 -6.28 -3.55 11.14
C ALA A 10 -6.65 -4.73 10.24
N LEU A 11 -5.66 -5.43 9.69
CA LEU A 11 -5.91 -6.63 8.89
C LEU A 11 -6.55 -7.74 9.72
N ASP A 12 -6.04 -7.97 10.92
CA ASP A 12 -6.59 -8.99 11.82
C ASP A 12 -8.04 -8.68 12.22
N ALA A 13 -8.34 -7.40 12.44
CA ALA A 13 -9.67 -6.98 12.87
C ALA A 13 -10.71 -7.04 11.75
N SER A 14 -10.30 -6.80 10.49
CA SER A 14 -11.23 -6.68 9.38
C SER A 14 -11.54 -7.99 8.64
N SER A 15 -10.98 -8.89 8.79
CA SER A 15 -10.67 -10.23 8.46
C SER A 15 -11.46 -11.17 7.57
N THR A 16 -12.64 -10.98 7.11
CA THR A 16 -13.38 -12.12 6.57
C THR A 16 -13.53 -12.16 5.04
N THR A 17 -13.56 -11.03 4.37
CA THR A 17 -13.76 -11.01 2.93
C THR A 17 -12.55 -10.42 2.22
N LEU A 18 -12.39 -10.79 0.95
CA LEU A 18 -11.37 -10.20 0.09
C LEU A 18 -11.53 -8.68 0.00
N GLU A 19 -12.76 -8.22 -0.18
CA GLU A 19 -13.03 -6.79 -0.31
C GLU A 19 -12.65 -6.03 0.95
N GLU A 20 -12.94 -6.58 2.11
CA GLU A 20 -12.58 -5.97 3.38
C GLU A 20 -11.06 -5.86 3.54
N ARG A 21 -10.33 -6.95 3.24
CA ARG A 21 -8.88 -6.93 3.33
C ARG A 21 -8.24 -5.99 2.33
N ALA A 22 -8.72 -6.00 1.09
CA ALA A 22 -8.23 -5.08 0.07
C ALA A 22 -8.52 -3.63 0.46
N GLY A 23 -9.69 -3.38 1.03
CA GLY A 23 -10.05 -2.05 1.51
C GLY A 23 -9.14 -1.56 2.63
N VAL A 24 -8.79 -2.44 3.57
CA VAL A 24 -7.85 -2.10 4.65
C VAL A 24 -6.47 -1.78 4.08
N ILE A 25 -5.98 -2.60 3.15
CA ILE A 25 -4.68 -2.35 2.52
C ILE A 25 -4.69 -0.98 1.84
N ALA A 26 -5.70 -0.70 1.03
CA ALA A 26 -5.79 0.55 0.28
C ALA A 26 -5.88 1.75 1.21
N SER A 27 -6.76 1.70 2.20
CA SER A 27 -6.97 2.81 3.13
C SER A 27 -5.74 3.08 3.98
N CYS A 28 -5.15 2.02 4.53
CA CYS A 28 -3.97 2.17 5.38
C CYS A 28 -2.78 2.74 4.61
N TYR A 29 -2.56 2.27 3.38
CA TYR A 29 -1.44 2.77 2.59
C TYR A 29 -1.60 4.25 2.28
N VAL A 30 -2.74 4.63 1.71
CA VAL A 30 -2.99 6.03 1.33
C VAL A 30 -2.94 6.95 2.55
N ASP A 31 -3.58 6.55 3.65
CA ASP A 31 -3.60 7.36 4.87
C ASP A 31 -2.21 7.53 5.46
N CYS A 32 -1.40 6.48 5.46
CA CYS A 32 -0.02 6.58 5.96
C CYS A 32 0.81 7.55 5.14
N VAL A 33 0.70 7.49 3.81
CA VAL A 33 1.45 8.40 2.93
C VAL A 33 1.00 9.84 3.14
N LEU A 34 -0.31 10.08 3.22
CA LEU A 34 -0.82 11.43 3.42
C LEU A 34 -0.40 12.01 4.77
N LEU A 35 -0.42 11.20 5.81
CA LEU A 35 0.01 11.63 7.14
C LEU A 35 1.49 12.00 7.15
N GLN A 36 2.35 11.14 6.58
CA GLN A 36 3.78 11.40 6.52
C GLN A 36 4.10 12.63 5.69
N GLY A 37 3.42 12.81 4.56
CA GLY A 37 3.63 13.96 3.70
C GLY A 37 3.30 15.26 4.37
N ARG A 38 2.30 15.27 5.26
CA ARG A 38 1.94 16.48 6.00
C ARG A 38 2.95 16.83 7.08
N GLU A 39 3.51 15.82 7.73
CA GLU A 39 4.35 16.04 8.89
C GLU A 39 5.78 16.43 8.53
N ILE A 40 6.35 15.83 7.49
CA ILE A 40 7.77 16.02 7.18
C ILE A 40 8.09 16.04 5.68
N PRO A 41 7.47 16.94 4.89
CA PRO A 41 7.67 16.92 3.44
C PRO A 41 9.11 17.17 3.00
N GLY A 42 9.81 18.09 3.67
CA GLY A 42 11.19 18.41 3.32
C GLY A 42 12.16 17.29 3.66
N VAL A 43 11.92 16.61 4.76
CA VAL A 43 12.76 15.49 5.19
C VAL A 43 12.60 14.31 4.23
N ILE A 44 11.38 14.00 3.83
CA ILE A 44 11.12 12.92 2.88
C ILE A 44 11.86 13.17 1.56
N ALA A 45 11.81 14.38 1.04
CA ALA A 45 12.49 14.75 -0.19
C ALA A 45 14.02 14.59 -0.06
N ALA A 46 14.59 15.01 1.07
CA ALA A 46 16.02 14.88 1.33
C ALA A 46 16.44 13.42 1.47
N LEU A 47 15.61 12.63 2.17
CA LEU A 47 15.91 11.23 2.42
C LEU A 47 15.92 10.39 1.14
N SER A 48 15.05 10.71 0.19
CA SER A 48 14.93 9.92 -1.03
C SER A 48 16.16 10.03 -1.95
N SER A 49 17.10 10.96 -1.67
CA SER A 49 18.32 11.10 -2.45
C SER A 49 19.49 10.28 -1.93
N SER A 50 19.36 9.64 -0.77
CA SER A 50 20.42 8.87 -0.14
C SER A 50 20.39 7.39 -0.55
N PRO A 51 21.51 6.78 -0.98
CA PRO A 51 21.51 5.35 -1.29
C PRO A 51 21.15 4.46 -0.12
N GLU A 52 21.54 4.84 1.10
CA GLU A 52 21.24 4.08 2.31
C GLU A 52 19.74 4.09 2.61
N LEU A 53 19.11 5.23 2.39
CA LEU A 53 17.68 5.37 2.62
C LEU A 53 16.87 4.72 1.51
N GLU A 54 17.38 4.70 0.28
CA GLU A 54 16.78 3.93 -0.79
C GLU A 54 16.78 2.43 -0.46
N ALA A 55 17.88 1.92 0.09
CA ALA A 55 17.96 0.53 0.51
C ALA A 55 16.96 0.23 1.63
N LEU A 56 16.85 1.14 2.60
CA LEU A 56 15.88 1.01 3.69
C LEU A 56 14.44 1.03 3.18
N LYS A 57 14.17 1.92 2.23
CA LYS A 57 12.85 2.00 1.59
C LYS A 57 12.49 0.69 0.92
N ARG A 58 13.42 0.10 0.18
CA ARG A 58 13.18 -1.20 -0.48
C ARG A 58 12.90 -2.30 0.52
N LYS A 59 13.58 -2.27 1.66
CA LYS A 59 13.36 -3.23 2.72
C LYS A 59 11.93 -3.13 3.28
N TYR A 60 11.48 -1.91 3.55
CA TYR A 60 10.11 -1.71 4.04
C TYR A 60 9.07 -2.08 2.98
N GLU A 61 9.36 -1.79 1.71
CA GLU A 61 8.47 -2.20 0.62
C GLU A 61 8.35 -3.72 0.56
N ALA A 62 9.46 -4.44 0.71
CA ALA A 62 9.44 -5.91 0.70
C ALA A 62 8.59 -6.45 1.86
N ILE A 63 8.74 -5.88 3.04
CA ILE A 63 7.94 -6.28 4.21
C ILE A 63 6.46 -6.03 3.94
N PHE A 64 6.12 -4.87 3.40
CA PHE A 64 4.74 -4.51 3.08
C PHE A 64 4.15 -5.49 2.06
N LEU A 65 4.90 -5.80 0.99
CA LEU A 65 4.41 -6.71 -0.04
C LEU A 65 4.24 -8.14 0.50
N ASP A 66 5.11 -8.59 1.40
CA ASP A 66 4.96 -9.89 2.03
C ASP A 66 3.70 -9.95 2.89
N LYS A 67 3.39 -8.87 3.59
CA LYS A 67 2.16 -8.80 4.39
C LYS A 67 0.92 -8.79 3.51
N CYS A 68 0.97 -8.09 2.38
CA CYS A 68 -0.12 -8.09 1.41
C CYS A 68 -0.34 -9.48 0.82
N ARG A 69 0.76 -10.15 0.46
CA ARG A 69 0.69 -11.52 -0.07
C ARG A 69 0.02 -12.45 0.94
N ALA A 70 0.42 -12.37 2.19
CA ALA A 70 -0.15 -13.21 3.24
C ALA A 70 -1.63 -12.92 3.46
N ALA A 71 -2.00 -11.64 3.47
CA ALA A 71 -3.39 -11.23 3.68
C ALA A 71 -4.30 -11.69 2.53
N LEU A 72 -3.76 -11.73 1.32
CA LEU A 72 -4.54 -12.10 0.13
C LEU A 72 -4.43 -13.58 -0.24
N ALA A 73 -3.54 -14.32 0.41
CA ALA A 73 -3.30 -15.73 0.10
C ALA A 73 -4.56 -16.61 0.13
N PRO A 74 -5.48 -16.44 1.08
CA PRO A 74 -6.72 -17.25 1.07
C PRO A 74 -7.57 -17.06 -0.16
N PHE A 75 -7.38 -15.96 -0.89
CA PHE A 75 -8.22 -15.59 -2.04
C PHE A 75 -7.51 -15.79 -3.37
N GLY A 76 -6.19 -15.95 -3.38
CA GLY A 76 -5.43 -16.19 -4.59
C GLY A 76 -3.93 -16.02 -4.36
N GLN A 77 -3.13 -16.65 -5.21
CA GLN A 77 -1.67 -16.54 -5.12
C GLN A 77 -1.21 -15.47 -6.10
N VAL A 78 -1.04 -14.25 -5.58
CA VAL A 78 -0.62 -13.12 -6.41
C VAL A 78 0.85 -13.26 -6.78
N SER A 79 1.19 -12.84 -8.00
CA SER A 79 2.57 -12.90 -8.49
C SER A 79 3.38 -11.74 -7.92
N GLN A 80 4.71 -11.91 -7.93
CA GLN A 80 5.60 -10.82 -7.54
C GLN A 80 5.42 -9.62 -8.47
N ALA A 81 5.23 -9.86 -9.77
CA ALA A 81 4.98 -8.78 -10.72
C ALA A 81 3.69 -8.04 -10.40
N GLY A 82 2.63 -8.78 -10.05
CA GLY A 82 1.36 -8.16 -9.64
C GLY A 82 1.51 -7.30 -8.40
N LEU A 83 2.24 -7.80 -7.40
CA LEU A 83 2.49 -7.03 -6.18
C LEU A 83 3.28 -5.75 -6.46
N ARG A 84 4.27 -5.81 -7.34
CA ARG A 84 5.04 -4.63 -7.73
C ARG A 84 4.19 -3.61 -8.48
N ALA A 85 3.31 -4.08 -9.36
CA ALA A 85 2.37 -3.20 -10.06
C ALA A 85 1.41 -2.52 -9.07
N MET A 86 0.91 -3.29 -8.12
CA MET A 86 0.05 -2.76 -7.06
C MET A 86 0.77 -1.68 -6.26
N LEU A 87 2.02 -1.92 -5.88
CA LEU A 87 2.80 -0.94 -5.12
C LEU A 87 3.03 0.32 -5.92
N GLY A 88 3.33 0.20 -7.22
CA GLY A 88 3.48 1.36 -8.11
C GLY A 88 2.21 2.18 -8.18
N ALA A 89 1.07 1.51 -8.31
CA ALA A 89 -0.23 2.18 -8.30
C ALA A 89 -0.47 2.87 -6.96
N ALA A 90 -0.16 2.19 -5.85
CA ALA A 90 -0.34 2.76 -4.51
C ALA A 90 0.49 4.04 -4.33
N GLU A 91 1.73 4.01 -4.77
CA GLU A 91 2.61 5.18 -4.69
C GLU A 91 2.09 6.33 -5.56
N ALA A 92 1.74 6.04 -6.82
CA ALA A 92 1.28 7.08 -7.74
C ALA A 92 -0.03 7.70 -7.27
N LEU A 93 -0.97 6.89 -6.82
CA LEU A 93 -2.27 7.37 -6.35
C LEU A 93 -2.11 8.20 -5.07
N SER A 94 -1.26 7.75 -4.16
CA SER A 94 -1.03 8.48 -2.91
C SER A 94 -0.34 9.82 -3.15
N HIS A 95 0.60 9.88 -4.08
CA HIS A 95 1.23 11.13 -4.48
C HIS A 95 0.22 12.09 -5.11
N ALA A 96 -0.63 11.59 -5.98
CA ALA A 96 -1.67 12.41 -6.61
C ALA A 96 -2.64 12.98 -5.57
N ALA A 97 -3.00 12.17 -4.57
CA ALA A 97 -3.86 12.64 -3.48
C ALA A 97 -3.15 13.68 -2.62
N ALA A 98 -1.86 13.47 -2.34
CA ALA A 98 -1.07 14.40 -1.53
C ALA A 98 -0.93 15.76 -2.22
N SER A 99 -0.83 15.78 -3.55
CA SER A 99 -0.70 17.02 -4.31
C SER A 99 -2.05 17.70 -4.62
N GLY A 100 -3.15 17.05 -4.28
CA GLY A 100 -4.47 17.60 -4.54
C GLY A 100 -5.01 17.34 -5.94
N GLU A 101 -4.31 16.52 -6.74
CA GLU A 101 -4.77 16.17 -8.07
C GLU A 101 -6.05 15.34 -8.02
N ILE A 102 -6.14 14.42 -7.06
CA ILE A 102 -7.32 13.61 -6.79
C ILE A 102 -7.63 13.65 -5.30
N SER A 103 -8.82 13.22 -4.91
CA SER A 103 -9.16 13.16 -3.50
C SER A 103 -8.57 11.90 -2.86
N ARG A 104 -8.49 11.90 -1.52
CA ARG A 104 -8.10 10.72 -0.77
C ARG A 104 -9.01 9.53 -1.09
N GLU A 105 -10.30 9.79 -1.16
CA GLU A 105 -11.31 8.76 -1.44
C GLU A 105 -11.13 8.17 -2.83
N GLU A 106 -10.84 9.00 -3.82
CA GLU A 106 -10.58 8.52 -5.17
C GLU A 106 -9.32 7.63 -5.21
N ALA A 107 -8.26 8.02 -4.50
CA ALA A 107 -7.04 7.23 -4.43
C ALA A 107 -7.31 5.87 -3.79
N GLN A 108 -8.06 5.86 -2.69
CA GLN A 108 -8.40 4.62 -2.00
C GLN A 108 -9.27 3.69 -2.86
N GLN A 109 -10.26 4.26 -3.56
CA GLN A 109 -11.15 3.48 -4.42
C GLN A 109 -10.39 2.86 -5.60
N GLU A 110 -9.53 3.64 -6.25
CA GLU A 110 -8.74 3.12 -7.37
C GLU A 110 -7.77 2.03 -6.92
N LEU A 111 -7.13 2.23 -5.77
CA LEU A 111 -6.21 1.23 -5.24
C LEU A 111 -6.96 -0.06 -4.88
N LEU A 112 -8.12 0.08 -4.26
CA LEU A 112 -8.98 -1.07 -3.95
C LEU A 112 -9.30 -1.86 -5.23
N ALA A 113 -9.74 -1.18 -6.28
CA ALA A 113 -10.05 -1.82 -7.56
C ALA A 113 -8.81 -2.52 -8.15
N THR A 114 -7.64 -1.90 -8.02
CA THR A 114 -6.38 -2.46 -8.49
C THR A 114 -6.04 -3.75 -7.76
N ILE A 115 -6.22 -3.77 -6.44
CA ILE A 115 -5.95 -4.96 -5.63
C ILE A 115 -6.91 -6.09 -6.02
N LEU A 116 -8.19 -5.79 -6.15
CA LEU A 116 -9.19 -6.80 -6.53
C LEU A 116 -8.89 -7.38 -7.91
N ALA A 117 -8.50 -6.54 -8.86
CA ALA A 117 -8.14 -6.98 -10.20
C ALA A 117 -6.90 -7.89 -10.18
N MET A 118 -5.91 -7.54 -9.35
CA MET A 118 -4.70 -8.34 -9.19
C MET A 118 -5.04 -9.74 -8.69
N VAL A 119 -5.87 -9.84 -7.68
CA VAL A 119 -6.28 -11.14 -7.12
C VAL A 119 -7.09 -11.92 -8.14
N SER A 120 -7.99 -11.26 -8.85
CA SER A 120 -8.79 -11.90 -9.90
C SER A 120 -7.89 -12.53 -10.97
N ARG A 121 -6.86 -11.81 -11.43
CA ARG A 121 -5.92 -12.33 -12.42
C ARG A 121 -5.16 -13.55 -11.90
N SER A 122 -4.86 -13.58 -10.60
CA SER A 122 -4.10 -14.68 -10.01
C SER A 122 -4.89 -15.99 -9.97
N ARG A 123 -6.20 -15.93 -10.15
CA ARG A 123 -7.11 -17.07 -10.08
C ARG A 123 -7.47 -17.65 -11.44
N SER A 124 -7.04 -17.02 -12.51
CA SER A 124 -7.35 -17.47 -13.87
C SER A 124 -6.25 -18.34 -14.49
#